data_20e44d1c00cf91619b1c2c41a4760818
#
_entry.id   20e44d1c00cf91619b1c2c41a4760818
#
_cell.length_a   1.000
_cell.length_b   1.000
_cell.length_c   1.000
_cell.angle_alpha   90.00
_cell.angle_beta   90.00
_cell.angle_gamma   90.00
#
_symmetry.space_group_name_H-M   'P 1'
#
loop_
_entity.id
_entity.type
_entity.pdbx_description
1 polymer ?
#
loop_
_entity_poly.entity_id
_entity_poly.type
_entity_poly.pdbx_seq_one_letter_code
_entity_poly.pdbx_strand_id
1 'polypeptide(L)'
;MLKEGMSLTLEKIVNENETAAKIASGALNVFATPILIAFMENASFELVQKELPAGETTVGISVDIKHLKANLVGDKIKCVSVLEKIDGKKLDFSVKVYHGDTLVGEGKHGRFIVNEEKFLSKLKG
;
A
#
# COMPACT_ATOMS: atom_id res chain seq x y z
N MET A 1 4.95 -9.87 17.01
CA MET A 1 4.50 -11.09 16.32
C MET A 1 3.29 -10.76 15.43
N LEU A 2 3.32 -11.25 14.21
CA LEU A 2 2.22 -11.02 13.28
C LEU A 2 0.97 -11.77 13.71
N LYS A 3 -0.18 -11.11 13.60
CA LYS A 3 -1.49 -11.71 13.89
C LYS A 3 -2.50 -11.26 12.85
N GLU A 4 -3.32 -12.18 12.40
CA GLU A 4 -4.45 -11.84 11.55
C GLU A 4 -5.37 -10.87 12.29
N GLY A 5 -5.88 -9.87 11.58
CA GLY A 5 -6.70 -8.82 12.14
C GLY A 5 -5.94 -7.56 12.56
N MET A 6 -4.61 -7.57 12.57
CA MET A 6 -3.82 -6.36 12.82
C MET A 6 -4.15 -5.31 11.76
N SER A 7 -4.15 -4.03 12.17
CA SER A 7 -4.43 -2.94 11.24
C SER A 7 -3.54 -1.74 11.50
N LEU A 8 -3.40 -0.91 10.48
CA LEU A 8 -2.67 0.35 10.55
C LEU A 8 -3.37 1.38 9.68
N THR A 9 -3.46 2.60 10.18
CA THR A 9 -4.00 3.72 9.43
C THR A 9 -2.90 4.74 9.20
N LEU A 10 -2.69 5.12 7.95
CA LEU A 10 -1.80 6.22 7.57
C LEU A 10 -2.61 7.36 7.00
N GLU A 11 -2.14 8.58 7.21
CA GLU A 11 -2.75 9.77 6.62
C GLU A 11 -1.75 10.49 5.73
N LYS A 12 -2.24 11.17 4.71
CA LYS A 12 -1.42 12.04 3.89
C LYS A 12 -2.27 13.12 3.24
N ILE A 13 -1.61 14.16 2.75
CA ILE A 13 -2.23 15.21 1.94
C ILE A 13 -1.75 14.99 0.50
N VAL A 14 -2.68 14.95 -0.44
CA VAL A 14 -2.35 14.81 -1.86
C VAL A 14 -1.52 16.02 -2.29
N ASN A 15 -0.33 15.79 -2.85
CA ASN A 15 0.53 16.87 -3.33
C ASN A 15 0.60 16.91 -4.87
N GLU A 16 1.15 17.99 -5.39
CA GLU A 16 1.19 18.24 -6.84
C GLU A 16 2.05 17.24 -7.62
N ASN A 17 2.98 16.54 -6.96
CA ASN A 17 3.82 15.54 -7.61
C ASN A 17 3.12 14.19 -7.72
N GLU A 18 1.90 14.08 -7.19
CA GLU A 18 1.14 12.83 -7.12
C GLU A 18 -0.05 12.78 -8.07
N THR A 19 -0.13 13.74 -8.99
CA THR A 19 -1.25 13.78 -9.94
C THR A 19 -1.01 12.88 -11.14
N ALA A 20 -2.09 12.43 -11.76
CA ALA A 20 -2.04 11.59 -12.96
C ALA A 20 -1.25 12.26 -14.07
N ALA A 21 -1.46 13.57 -14.28
CA ALA A 21 -0.72 14.32 -15.29
C ALA A 21 0.79 14.34 -15.00
N LYS A 22 1.16 14.49 -13.73
CA LYS A 22 2.58 14.59 -13.33
C LYS A 22 3.35 13.30 -13.55
N ILE A 23 2.71 12.15 -13.28
CA ILE A 23 3.38 10.85 -13.39
C ILE A 23 3.06 10.11 -14.68
N ALA A 24 2.41 10.79 -15.64
CA ALA A 24 2.06 10.23 -16.94
C ALA A 24 1.09 9.04 -16.89
N SER A 25 0.21 9.00 -15.87
CA SER A 25 -0.83 7.98 -15.78
C SER A 25 -2.20 8.48 -16.27
N GLY A 26 -2.27 9.71 -16.76
CA GLY A 26 -3.46 10.34 -17.29
C GLY A 26 -3.19 11.79 -17.61
N ALA A 27 -4.24 12.54 -17.93
CA ALA A 27 -4.12 13.93 -18.40
C ALA A 27 -4.49 14.96 -17.34
N LEU A 28 -5.13 14.55 -16.24
CA LEU A 28 -5.71 15.48 -15.28
C LEU A 28 -4.85 15.62 -14.02
N ASN A 29 -5.02 16.76 -13.35
CA ASN A 29 -4.32 17.05 -12.09
C ASN A 29 -5.12 16.51 -10.90
N VAL A 30 -5.38 15.22 -10.92
CA VAL A 30 -6.07 14.50 -9.84
C VAL A 30 -5.14 13.40 -9.30
N PHE A 31 -5.39 12.97 -8.07
CA PHE A 31 -4.58 11.95 -7.41
C PHE A 31 -4.47 10.71 -8.29
N ALA A 32 -3.25 10.30 -8.59
CA ALA A 32 -2.98 9.24 -9.56
C ALA A 32 -3.25 7.85 -8.98
N THR A 33 -3.85 6.97 -9.77
CA THR A 33 -4.11 5.58 -9.36
C THR A 33 -2.83 4.86 -8.91
N PRO A 34 -1.69 4.94 -9.64
CA PRO A 34 -0.46 4.31 -9.15
C PRO A 34 -0.01 4.82 -7.78
N ILE A 35 -0.24 6.10 -7.48
CA ILE A 35 0.14 6.66 -6.18
C ILE A 35 -0.85 6.21 -5.09
N LEU A 36 -2.12 6.05 -5.43
CA LEU A 36 -3.10 5.44 -4.52
C LEU A 36 -2.63 4.04 -4.13
N ILE A 37 -2.20 3.24 -5.11
CA ILE A 37 -1.65 1.91 -4.87
C ILE A 37 -0.42 1.97 -3.98
N ALA A 38 0.51 2.89 -4.28
CA ALA A 38 1.71 3.06 -3.46
C ALA A 38 1.36 3.41 -2.00
N PHE A 39 0.33 4.20 -1.78
CA PHE A 39 -0.16 4.54 -0.45
C PHE A 39 -0.68 3.30 0.29
N MET A 40 -1.44 2.46 -0.42
CA MET A 40 -1.95 1.20 0.11
C MET A 40 -0.82 0.22 0.42
N GLU A 41 0.18 0.14 -0.46
CA GLU A 41 1.36 -0.70 -0.26
C GLU A 41 2.17 -0.23 0.94
N ASN A 42 2.34 1.09 1.09
CA ASN A 42 3.09 1.65 2.21
C ASN A 42 2.42 1.34 3.55
N ALA A 43 1.11 1.48 3.65
CA ALA A 43 0.38 1.16 4.86
C ALA A 43 0.53 -0.31 5.24
N SER A 44 0.45 -1.21 4.25
CA SER A 44 0.59 -2.65 4.45
C SER A 44 2.02 -3.03 4.84
N PHE A 45 2.99 -2.43 4.18
CA PHE A 45 4.41 -2.61 4.49
C PHE A 45 4.70 -2.19 5.94
N GLU A 46 4.30 -0.99 6.33
CA GLU A 46 4.57 -0.49 7.68
C GLU A 46 3.83 -1.28 8.76
N LEU A 47 2.64 -1.77 8.44
CA LEU A 47 1.86 -2.58 9.39
C LEU A 47 2.65 -3.78 9.89
N VAL A 48 3.38 -4.46 9.02
CA VAL A 48 4.04 -5.71 9.37
C VAL A 48 5.55 -5.57 9.62
N GLN A 49 6.21 -4.56 9.07
CA GLN A 49 7.68 -4.46 9.11
C GLN A 49 8.23 -4.48 10.54
N LYS A 50 7.61 -3.75 11.45
CA LYS A 50 8.09 -3.66 12.83
C LYS A 50 7.96 -4.99 13.60
N GLU A 51 7.15 -5.93 13.10
CA GLU A 51 6.95 -7.24 13.72
C GLU A 51 7.88 -8.31 13.15
N LEU A 52 8.70 -7.96 12.16
CA LEU A 52 9.62 -8.91 11.54
C LEU A 52 10.99 -8.85 12.21
N PRO A 53 11.71 -9.99 12.26
CA PRO A 53 13.07 -9.99 12.80
C PRO A 53 14.02 -9.20 11.90
N ALA A 54 15.16 -8.78 12.47
CA ALA A 54 16.18 -8.07 11.72
C ALA A 54 16.60 -8.85 10.48
N GLY A 55 16.74 -8.16 9.35
CA GLY A 55 17.12 -8.77 8.07
C GLY A 55 15.96 -9.27 7.23
N GLU A 56 14.74 -9.25 7.77
CA GLU A 56 13.55 -9.62 7.01
C GLU A 56 12.72 -8.40 6.65
N THR A 57 12.10 -8.45 5.47
CA THR A 57 11.17 -7.46 5.00
C THR A 57 10.11 -8.13 4.13
N THR A 58 9.22 -7.35 3.55
CA THR A 58 8.24 -7.87 2.60
C THR A 58 8.37 -7.18 1.26
N VAL A 59 8.04 -7.91 0.21
CA VAL A 59 7.91 -7.37 -1.15
C VAL A 59 6.48 -7.53 -1.60
N GLY A 60 5.97 -6.58 -2.38
CA GLY A 60 4.62 -6.66 -2.95
C GLY A 60 4.59 -7.71 -4.06
N ILE A 61 3.54 -8.52 -4.10
CA ILE A 61 3.38 -9.58 -5.10
C ILE A 61 2.07 -9.49 -5.87
N SER A 62 1.06 -8.79 -5.36
CA SER A 62 -0.21 -8.64 -6.05
C SER A 62 -0.96 -7.42 -5.58
N VAL A 63 -1.71 -6.82 -6.48
CA VAL A 63 -2.60 -5.70 -6.18
C VAL A 63 -3.85 -5.88 -7.02
N ASP A 64 -5.02 -5.82 -6.37
CA ASP A 64 -6.31 -5.86 -7.03
C ASP A 64 -7.20 -4.84 -6.33
N ILE A 65 -7.22 -3.63 -6.88
CA ILE A 65 -7.93 -2.50 -6.25
C ILE A 65 -8.81 -1.77 -7.24
N LYS A 66 -9.74 -1.00 -6.72
CA LYS A 66 -10.56 -0.08 -7.50
C LYS A 66 -10.37 1.33 -6.98
N HIS A 67 -10.18 2.27 -7.89
CA HIS A 67 -10.09 3.69 -7.60
C HIS A 67 -11.46 4.30 -7.88
N LEU A 68 -12.23 4.55 -6.82
CA LEU A 68 -13.67 4.84 -6.91
C LEU A 68 -13.99 6.33 -7.00
N LYS A 69 -13.17 7.19 -6.39
CA LYS A 69 -13.38 8.64 -6.37
C LYS A 69 -12.06 9.36 -6.60
N ALA A 70 -12.12 10.46 -7.33
CA ALA A 70 -10.96 11.30 -7.57
C ALA A 70 -10.70 12.23 -6.37
N ASN A 71 -9.46 12.67 -6.23
CA ASN A 71 -9.07 13.68 -5.25
C ASN A 71 -8.26 14.78 -5.92
N LEU A 72 -8.33 15.96 -5.35
CA LEU A 72 -7.55 17.12 -5.77
C LEU A 72 -6.32 17.28 -4.89
N VAL A 73 -5.32 17.99 -5.40
CA VAL A 73 -4.17 18.42 -4.59
C VAL A 73 -4.70 19.19 -3.37
N GLY A 74 -4.18 18.85 -2.19
CA GLY A 74 -4.61 19.44 -0.94
C GLY A 74 -5.61 18.60 -0.15
N ASP A 75 -6.23 17.60 -0.78
CA ASP A 75 -7.17 16.72 -0.07
C ASP A 75 -6.40 15.87 0.94
N LYS A 76 -6.96 15.75 2.15
CA LYS A 76 -6.42 14.88 3.19
C LYS A 76 -7.09 13.52 3.08
N ILE A 77 -6.28 12.48 2.89
CA ILE A 77 -6.76 11.11 2.73
C ILE A 77 -6.11 10.20 3.77
N LYS A 78 -6.81 9.12 4.09
CA LYS A 78 -6.27 8.11 5.02
C LYS A 78 -6.43 6.73 4.42
N CYS A 79 -5.44 5.87 4.67
CA CYS A 79 -5.46 4.48 4.24
C CYS A 79 -5.50 3.58 5.47
N VAL A 80 -6.46 2.66 5.48
CA VAL A 80 -6.55 1.61 6.50
C VAL A 80 -6.15 0.31 5.84
N SER A 81 -5.09 -0.32 6.35
CA SER A 81 -4.66 -1.65 5.92
C SER A 81 -4.93 -2.63 7.05
N VAL A 82 -5.50 -3.78 6.71
CA VAL A 82 -5.77 -4.87 7.66
C VAL A 82 -5.09 -6.13 7.15
N LEU A 83 -4.31 -6.77 8.02
CA LEU A 83 -3.71 -8.07 7.71
C LEU A 83 -4.79 -9.14 7.89
N GLU A 84 -5.32 -9.64 6.76
CA GLU A 84 -6.45 -10.57 6.77
C GLU A 84 -6.03 -12.03 6.91
N LYS A 85 -4.91 -12.42 6.28
CA LYS A 85 -4.49 -13.81 6.26
C LYS A 85 -2.97 -13.93 6.27
N ILE A 86 -2.49 -14.87 7.06
CA ILE A 86 -1.07 -15.28 7.10
C ILE A 86 -1.02 -16.73 6.63
N ASP A 87 -0.32 -16.96 5.52
CA ASP A 87 -0.11 -18.31 4.98
C ASP A 87 1.39 -18.51 4.80
N GLY A 88 2.05 -18.99 5.83
CA GLY A 88 3.51 -19.08 5.85
C GLY A 88 4.12 -17.68 5.71
N LYS A 89 4.85 -17.46 4.62
CA LYS A 89 5.48 -16.17 4.32
C LYS A 89 4.59 -15.25 3.48
N LYS A 90 3.46 -15.74 3.01
CA LYS A 90 2.52 -14.95 2.22
C LYS A 90 1.55 -14.23 3.14
N LEU A 91 1.39 -12.92 2.92
CA LEU A 91 0.53 -12.05 3.71
C LEU A 91 -0.49 -11.41 2.80
N ASP A 92 -1.78 -11.56 3.15
CA ASP A 92 -2.88 -10.96 2.40
C ASP A 92 -3.50 -9.81 3.22
N PHE A 93 -3.66 -8.67 2.57
CA PHE A 93 -4.21 -7.45 3.19
C PHE A 93 -5.47 -7.01 2.49
N SER A 94 -6.40 -6.43 3.25
CA SER A 94 -7.44 -5.58 2.70
C SER A 94 -7.03 -4.13 2.91
N VAL A 95 -7.29 -3.28 1.92
CA VAL A 95 -6.87 -1.88 1.96
C VAL A 95 -8.04 -0.99 1.55
N LYS A 96 -8.22 0.12 2.27
CA LYS A 96 -9.26 1.10 1.99
C LYS A 96 -8.69 2.49 2.18
N VAL A 97 -9.01 3.39 1.25
CA VAL A 97 -8.60 4.79 1.35
C VAL A 97 -9.85 5.66 1.42
N TYR A 98 -9.84 6.63 2.33
CA TYR A 98 -10.96 7.53 2.57
C TYR A 98 -10.53 8.99 2.46
N HIS A 99 -11.45 9.81 1.97
CA HIS A 99 -11.40 11.26 2.08
C HIS A 99 -12.59 11.66 2.94
N GLY A 100 -12.36 11.98 4.21
CA GLY A 100 -13.44 12.11 5.18
C GLY A 100 -14.18 10.78 5.30
N ASP A 101 -15.47 10.77 5.08
CA ASP A 101 -16.30 9.57 5.11
C ASP A 101 -16.45 8.92 3.73
N THR A 102 -15.87 9.51 2.69
CA THR A 102 -16.00 9.02 1.32
C THR A 102 -14.94 7.97 1.02
N LEU A 103 -15.37 6.81 0.57
CA LEU A 103 -14.45 5.74 0.12
C LEU A 103 -13.85 6.14 -1.23
N VAL A 104 -12.55 6.34 -1.25
CA VAL A 104 -11.78 6.73 -2.45
C VAL A 104 -11.34 5.53 -3.25
N GLY A 105 -10.93 4.48 -2.57
CA GLY A 105 -10.48 3.26 -3.20
C GLY A 105 -10.47 2.11 -2.21
N GLU A 106 -10.50 0.89 -2.74
CA GLU A 106 -10.45 -0.31 -1.91
C GLU A 106 -9.98 -1.52 -2.71
N GLY A 107 -9.52 -2.51 -2.02
CA GLY A 107 -9.16 -3.75 -2.65
C GLY A 107 -8.29 -4.64 -1.79
N LYS A 108 -7.52 -5.48 -2.47
CA LYS A 108 -6.66 -6.49 -1.84
C LYS A 108 -5.23 -6.33 -2.30
N HIS A 109 -4.31 -6.64 -1.39
CA HIS A 109 -2.89 -6.52 -1.65
C HIS A 109 -2.19 -7.72 -1.02
N GLY A 110 -1.28 -8.34 -1.77
CA GLY A 110 -0.49 -9.46 -1.29
C GLY A 110 0.97 -9.07 -1.16
N ARG A 111 1.63 -9.53 -0.09
CA ARG A 111 3.07 -9.35 0.12
C ARG A 111 3.70 -10.66 0.53
N PHE A 112 5.01 -10.75 0.39
CA PHE A 112 5.76 -11.96 0.73
C PHE A 112 6.97 -11.60 1.58
N ILE A 113 7.17 -12.33 2.68
CA ILE A 113 8.31 -12.12 3.58
C ILE A 113 9.55 -12.69 2.94
N VAL A 114 10.62 -11.90 2.87
CA VAL A 114 11.91 -12.30 2.30
C VAL A 114 13.04 -11.91 3.25
N ASN A 115 14.14 -12.65 3.17
CA ASN A 115 15.40 -12.23 3.78
C ASN A 115 16.05 -11.27 2.78
N GLU A 116 16.30 -10.04 3.19
CA GLU A 116 16.80 -8.97 2.28
C GLU A 116 18.07 -9.38 1.55
N GLU A 117 19.05 -9.86 2.29
CA GLU A 117 20.34 -10.23 1.73
C GLU A 117 20.22 -11.37 0.73
N LYS A 118 19.53 -12.44 1.10
CA LYS A 118 19.33 -13.59 0.21
C LYS A 118 18.53 -13.24 -1.03
N PHE A 119 17.48 -12.42 -0.85
CA PHE A 119 16.62 -12.00 -1.94
C PHE A 119 17.42 -11.21 -3.00
N LEU A 120 18.18 -10.21 -2.53
CA LEU A 120 18.99 -9.38 -3.43
C LEU A 120 20.13 -10.17 -4.06
N SER A 121 20.76 -11.09 -3.32
CA SER A 121 21.81 -11.94 -3.85
C SER A 121 21.34 -12.80 -5.02
N LYS A 122 20.15 -13.35 -4.92
CA LYS A 122 19.57 -14.18 -6.00
C LYS A 122 19.34 -13.36 -7.27
N LEU A 123 18.97 -12.09 -7.13
CA LEU A 123 18.73 -11.20 -8.27
C LEU A 123 20.04 -10.82 -8.98
N LYS A 124 21.13 -10.78 -8.26
CA LYS A 124 22.44 -10.45 -8.81
C LYS A 124 23.13 -11.63 -9.50
N GLY A 125 22.55 -12.79 -9.38
CA GLY A 125 23.07 -14.01 -9.98
C GLY A 125 24.01 -14.71 -9.09
#